data_077dfc7f12d9dccfdd3b2e229513985f
#
_entry.id   077dfc7f12d9dccfdd3b2e229513985f
#
_cell.length_a   1.000
_cell.length_b   1.000
_cell.length_c   1.000
_cell.angle_alpha   90.00
_cell.angle_beta   90.00
_cell.angle_gamma   90.00
#
_symmetry.space_group_name_H-M   'P 1'
#
loop_
_entity.id
_entity.type
_entity.pdbx_description
1 polymer ?
#
loop_
_entity_poly.entity_id
_entity_poly.type
_entity_poly.pdbx_seq_one_letter_code
_entity_poly.pdbx_strand_id
1 'polypeptide(L)'
;MKRFVIAITGASGVCYAKRLFDCLKSQSKVHVIISERGAELLNVELGLQPSYFKGEHVTLHKPTKINTSIASGSYRVDGMAIVPSSMGTLGRIAAGVSVNLIERVADVMLKEKRKLIVVPREAPFSTIHLKNLLSLDQAGAVILPASPGFY
;
A
#
# COMPACT_ATOMS: atom_id res chain seq x y z
N MET A 1 2.17 18.56 10.18
CA MET A 1 1.21 17.51 9.73
C MET A 1 2.00 16.30 9.26
N LYS A 2 1.68 15.09 9.74
CA LYS A 2 2.31 13.84 9.30
C LYS A 2 2.00 13.54 7.83
N ARG A 3 2.87 12.75 7.19
CA ARG A 3 2.74 12.34 5.79
C ARG A 3 2.62 10.83 5.71
N PHE A 4 1.56 10.34 5.07
CA PHE A 4 1.34 8.91 4.89
C PHE A 4 1.15 8.55 3.42
N VAL A 5 1.52 7.33 3.08
CA VAL A 5 1.24 6.75 1.77
C VAL A 5 0.26 5.60 1.93
N ILE A 6 -0.81 5.61 1.17
CA ILE A 6 -1.76 4.49 1.03
C ILE A 6 -1.60 3.94 -0.38
N ALA A 7 -1.23 2.69 -0.49
CA ALA A 7 -1.19 1.97 -1.75
C ALA A 7 -2.29 0.92 -1.80
N ILE A 8 -3.02 0.86 -2.91
CA ILE A 8 -4.12 -0.08 -3.13
C ILE A 8 -3.76 -0.96 -4.31
N THR A 9 -3.74 -2.28 -4.09
CA THR A 9 -3.39 -3.25 -5.13
C THR A 9 -4.52 -4.22 -5.42
N GLY A 10 -4.29 -5.16 -6.32
CA GLY A 10 -5.30 -6.08 -6.84
C GLY A 10 -5.63 -7.28 -5.94
N ALA A 11 -5.97 -7.02 -4.70
CA ALA A 11 -6.52 -8.02 -3.78
C ALA A 11 -7.86 -7.54 -3.23
N SER A 12 -8.75 -8.46 -2.86
CA SER A 12 -10.03 -8.13 -2.23
C SER A 12 -9.82 -7.46 -0.86
N GLY A 13 -10.74 -6.58 -0.47
CA GLY A 13 -10.66 -5.86 0.81
C GLY A 13 -10.33 -4.38 0.64
N VAL A 14 -10.67 -3.76 -0.50
CA VAL A 14 -10.49 -2.31 -0.73
C VAL A 14 -11.29 -1.45 0.26
N CYS A 15 -12.28 -2.01 0.94
CA CYS A 15 -12.99 -1.33 2.02
C CYS A 15 -12.06 -0.91 3.18
N TYR A 16 -11.01 -1.68 3.46
CA TYR A 16 -10.01 -1.31 4.48
C TYR A 16 -9.21 -0.08 4.05
N ALA A 17 -8.85 0.01 2.76
CA ALA A 17 -8.17 1.19 2.23
C ALA A 17 -9.05 2.44 2.33
N LYS A 18 -10.33 2.29 1.94
CA LYS A 18 -11.31 3.37 2.06
C LYS A 18 -11.40 3.86 3.52
N ARG A 19 -11.56 2.93 4.46
CA ARG A 19 -11.68 3.29 5.88
C ARG A 19 -10.43 3.98 6.40
N LEU A 20 -9.24 3.47 6.09
CA LEU A 20 -7.97 4.09 6.47
C LEU A 20 -7.84 5.50 5.90
N PHE A 21 -8.16 5.67 4.62
CA PHE A 21 -8.15 6.97 3.96
C PHE A 21 -9.10 7.96 4.64
N ASP A 22 -10.34 7.55 4.91
CA ASP A 22 -11.33 8.42 5.56
C ASP A 22 -10.90 8.87 6.95
N CYS A 23 -10.16 8.03 7.68
CA CYS A 23 -9.58 8.40 8.97
C CYS A 23 -8.41 9.37 8.87
N LEU A 24 -7.61 9.31 7.80
CA LEU A 24 -6.36 10.09 7.70
C LEU A 24 -6.52 11.41 6.97
N LYS A 25 -7.44 11.52 6.00
CA LYS A 25 -7.53 12.64 5.04
C LYS A 25 -7.74 14.02 5.67
N SER A 26 -8.33 14.08 6.86
CA SER A 26 -8.61 15.35 7.57
C SER A 26 -7.47 15.80 8.49
N GLN A 27 -6.56 14.92 8.87
CA GLN A 27 -5.54 15.18 9.88
C GLN A 27 -4.09 14.97 9.42
N SER A 28 -3.91 14.55 8.15
CA SER A 28 -2.60 14.18 7.61
C SER A 28 -2.49 14.57 6.13
N LYS A 29 -1.25 14.70 5.66
CA LYS A 29 -0.99 14.70 4.21
C LYS A 29 -0.98 13.27 3.73
N VAL A 30 -1.86 12.94 2.79
CA VAL A 30 -2.02 11.57 2.30
C VAL A 30 -1.64 11.49 0.82
N HIS A 31 -0.68 10.65 0.52
CA HIS A 31 -0.35 10.25 -0.84
C HIS A 31 -1.04 8.92 -1.15
N VAL A 32 -1.81 8.86 -2.22
CA VAL A 32 -2.52 7.64 -2.62
C VAL A 32 -1.97 7.15 -3.94
N ILE A 33 -1.70 5.85 -4.02
CA ILE A 33 -1.27 5.17 -5.24
C ILE A 33 -2.19 3.97 -5.44
N ILE A 34 -2.85 3.89 -6.60
CA ILE A 34 -3.79 2.81 -6.88
C ILE A 34 -3.33 2.10 -8.14
N SER A 35 -3.08 0.79 -8.03
CA SER A 35 -2.75 -0.03 -9.21
C SER A 35 -3.98 -0.17 -10.11
N GLU A 36 -3.77 -0.56 -11.37
CA GLU A 36 -4.86 -0.80 -12.32
C GLU A 36 -5.87 -1.81 -11.77
N ARG A 37 -5.39 -2.95 -11.27
CA ARG A 37 -6.25 -3.97 -10.64
C ARG A 37 -6.89 -3.48 -9.34
N GLY A 38 -6.21 -2.63 -8.57
CA GLY A 38 -6.80 -1.99 -7.39
C GLY A 38 -7.96 -1.07 -7.75
N ALA A 39 -7.85 -0.33 -8.85
CA ALA A 39 -8.93 0.53 -9.36
C ALA A 39 -10.14 -0.28 -9.83
N GLU A 40 -9.91 -1.42 -10.50
CA GLU A 40 -10.98 -2.34 -10.88
C GLU A 40 -11.74 -2.86 -9.65
N LEU A 41 -11.02 -3.29 -8.61
CA LEU A 41 -11.63 -3.81 -7.39
C LEU A 41 -12.36 -2.73 -6.58
N LEU A 42 -11.88 -1.49 -6.57
CA LEU A 42 -12.63 -0.37 -5.99
C LEU A 42 -14.01 -0.23 -6.62
N ASN A 43 -14.09 -0.37 -7.95
CA ASN A 43 -15.36 -0.31 -8.65
C ASN A 43 -16.22 -1.54 -8.37
N VAL A 44 -15.66 -2.74 -8.44
CA VAL A 44 -16.39 -4.00 -8.26
C VAL A 44 -16.92 -4.15 -6.83
N GLU A 45 -16.09 -3.89 -5.82
CA GLU A 45 -16.45 -4.13 -4.42
C GLU A 45 -17.24 -2.98 -3.81
N LEU A 46 -16.99 -1.73 -4.21
CA LEU A 46 -17.54 -0.53 -3.57
C LEU A 46 -18.28 0.43 -4.51
N GLY A 47 -18.26 0.19 -5.83
CA GLY A 47 -18.80 1.14 -6.80
C GLY A 47 -18.04 2.46 -6.85
N LEU A 48 -16.79 2.50 -6.40
CA LEU A 48 -15.97 3.69 -6.30
C LEU A 48 -14.96 3.79 -7.44
N GLN A 49 -14.65 5.03 -7.81
CA GLN A 49 -13.57 5.36 -8.74
C GLN A 49 -12.33 5.88 -7.97
N PRO A 50 -11.13 5.84 -8.54
CA PRO A 50 -9.94 6.45 -7.93
C PRO A 50 -10.13 7.91 -7.54
N SER A 51 -11.01 8.63 -8.21
CA SER A 51 -11.36 10.02 -7.89
C SER A 51 -11.99 10.22 -6.52
N TYR A 52 -12.44 9.16 -5.85
CA TYR A 52 -12.88 9.20 -4.45
C TYR A 52 -11.74 9.66 -3.52
N PHE A 53 -10.51 9.26 -3.82
CA PHE A 53 -9.33 9.57 -3.01
C PHE A 53 -8.79 10.97 -3.30
N LYS A 54 -9.60 11.98 -2.97
CA LYS A 54 -9.28 13.40 -3.12
C LYS A 54 -9.52 14.15 -1.81
N GLY A 55 -8.87 15.28 -1.64
CA GLY A 55 -9.00 16.16 -0.49
C GLY A 55 -7.94 17.27 -0.54
N GLU A 56 -8.07 18.27 0.33
CA GLU A 56 -7.18 19.43 0.39
C GLU A 56 -5.71 19.03 0.59
N HIS A 57 -5.47 18.00 1.43
CA HIS A 57 -4.14 17.50 1.75
C HIS A 57 -3.85 16.13 1.13
N VAL A 58 -4.52 15.79 0.02
CA VAL A 58 -4.41 14.49 -0.64
C VAL A 58 -3.78 14.66 -2.02
N THR A 59 -2.81 13.81 -2.33
CA THR A 59 -2.21 13.70 -3.65
C THR A 59 -2.41 12.30 -4.20
N LEU A 60 -3.16 12.18 -5.29
CA LEU A 60 -3.33 10.93 -6.02
C LEU A 60 -2.23 10.80 -7.08
N HIS A 61 -1.42 9.75 -6.98
CA HIS A 61 -0.32 9.48 -7.90
C HIS A 61 -0.68 8.39 -8.91
N LYS A 62 -0.21 8.54 -10.13
CA LYS A 62 -0.26 7.46 -11.13
C LYS A 62 0.78 6.39 -10.78
N PRO A 63 0.44 5.10 -10.75
CA PRO A 63 1.38 4.02 -10.40
C PRO A 63 2.56 3.89 -11.38
N THR A 64 2.39 4.33 -12.62
CA THR A 64 3.44 4.30 -13.65
C THR A 64 4.43 5.47 -13.55
N LYS A 65 4.10 6.52 -12.80
CA LYS A 65 4.93 7.74 -12.70
C LYS A 65 5.89 7.62 -11.51
N ILE A 66 7.08 7.07 -11.75
CA ILE A 66 8.12 6.89 -10.71
C ILE A 66 8.80 8.22 -10.34
N ASN A 67 8.87 9.18 -11.24
CA ASN A 67 9.49 10.49 -10.96
C ASN A 67 8.57 11.38 -10.12
N THR A 68 8.49 11.08 -8.82
CA THR A 68 7.72 11.85 -7.82
C THR A 68 8.51 11.98 -6.52
N SER A 69 8.16 12.98 -5.70
CA SER A 69 8.86 13.22 -4.42
C SER A 69 8.87 12.01 -3.51
N ILE A 70 7.76 11.27 -3.42
CA ILE A 70 7.66 10.10 -2.52
C ILE A 70 8.53 8.91 -2.96
N ALA A 71 9.04 8.90 -4.18
CA ALA A 71 9.98 7.88 -4.68
C ALA A 71 11.44 8.15 -4.24
N SER A 72 11.68 9.24 -3.52
CA SER A 72 13.01 9.64 -3.03
C SER A 72 13.10 9.49 -1.52
N GLY A 73 14.23 8.95 -1.02
CA GLY A 73 14.53 8.87 0.41
C GLY A 73 14.65 10.23 1.09
N SER A 74 14.98 11.30 0.35
CA SER A 74 15.05 12.66 0.88
C SER A 74 13.69 13.26 1.24
N TYR A 75 12.61 12.78 0.62
CA TYR A 75 11.25 13.17 0.97
C TYR A 75 10.75 12.33 2.15
N ARG A 76 10.62 12.94 3.31
CA ARG A 76 10.21 12.22 4.52
C ARG A 76 8.74 11.84 4.46
N VAL A 77 8.48 10.54 4.57
CA VAL A 77 7.16 9.93 4.77
C VAL A 77 7.19 9.23 6.14
N ASP A 78 6.16 9.43 6.95
CA ASP A 78 6.08 8.91 8.33
C ASP A 78 5.59 7.46 8.38
N GLY A 79 4.89 7.02 7.35
CA GLY A 79 4.44 5.63 7.23
C GLY A 79 3.78 5.35 5.88
N MET A 80 3.86 4.08 5.45
CA MET A 80 3.18 3.57 4.26
C MET A 80 2.37 2.34 4.62
N ALA A 81 1.16 2.26 4.11
CA ALA A 81 0.33 1.05 4.14
C ALA A 81 0.03 0.59 2.71
N ILE A 82 0.26 -0.69 2.43
CA ILE A 82 -0.24 -1.35 1.22
C ILE A 82 -1.47 -2.14 1.63
N VAL A 83 -2.64 -1.63 1.29
CA VAL A 83 -3.92 -2.15 1.79
C VAL A 83 -5.03 -2.06 0.73
N PRO A 84 -5.56 -3.19 0.29
CA PRO A 84 -5.00 -4.54 0.45
C PRO A 84 -3.75 -4.73 -0.42
N SER A 85 -2.94 -5.71 -0.06
CA SER A 85 -1.76 -6.08 -0.85
C SER A 85 -1.96 -7.43 -1.53
N SER A 86 -1.79 -7.45 -2.86
CA SER A 86 -1.70 -8.70 -3.60
C SER A 86 -0.37 -9.41 -3.30
N MET A 87 -0.37 -10.73 -3.39
CA MET A 87 0.85 -11.52 -3.16
C MET A 87 1.90 -11.29 -4.24
N GLY A 88 1.49 -10.94 -5.47
CA GLY A 88 2.42 -10.54 -6.53
C GLY A 88 3.18 -9.26 -6.20
N THR A 89 2.50 -8.24 -5.65
CA THR A 89 3.14 -7.01 -5.17
C THR A 89 4.15 -7.32 -4.06
N LEU A 90 3.75 -8.11 -3.05
CA LEU A 90 4.63 -8.51 -1.95
C LEU A 90 5.83 -9.31 -2.43
N GLY A 91 5.62 -10.24 -3.38
CA GLY A 91 6.70 -11.04 -3.96
C GLY A 91 7.74 -10.18 -4.68
N ARG A 92 7.32 -9.18 -5.44
CA ARG A 92 8.26 -8.26 -6.10
C ARG A 92 9.02 -7.40 -5.09
N ILE A 93 8.35 -6.85 -4.08
CA ILE A 93 9.02 -6.08 -3.02
C ILE A 93 10.03 -6.96 -2.27
N ALA A 94 9.65 -8.19 -1.91
CA ALA A 94 10.54 -9.13 -1.22
C ALA A 94 11.77 -9.51 -2.06
N ALA A 95 11.63 -9.54 -3.38
CA ALA A 95 12.72 -9.78 -4.32
C ALA A 95 13.54 -8.51 -4.68
N GLY A 96 13.19 -7.34 -4.13
CA GLY A 96 13.85 -6.08 -4.46
C GLY A 96 13.50 -5.53 -5.85
N VAL A 97 12.37 -5.94 -6.42
CA VAL A 97 11.92 -5.53 -7.76
C VAL A 97 10.95 -4.35 -7.63
N SER A 98 11.21 -3.27 -8.37
CA SER A 98 10.43 -2.04 -8.35
C SER A 98 10.00 -1.65 -9.77
N VAL A 99 8.90 -2.23 -10.26
CA VAL A 99 8.39 -1.97 -11.62
C VAL A 99 7.37 -0.82 -11.67
N ASN A 100 6.88 -0.39 -10.51
CA ASN A 100 5.93 0.71 -10.40
C ASN A 100 6.19 1.57 -9.15
N LEU A 101 5.44 2.65 -9.00
CA LEU A 101 5.61 3.59 -7.89
C LEU A 101 5.32 2.95 -6.52
N ILE A 102 4.37 2.01 -6.43
CA ILE A 102 4.03 1.33 -5.16
C ILE A 102 5.26 0.60 -4.63
N GLU A 103 5.86 -0.23 -5.46
CA GLU A 103 7.03 -1.03 -5.11
C GLU A 103 8.26 -0.15 -4.85
N ARG A 104 8.42 0.92 -5.64
CA ARG A 104 9.51 1.88 -5.43
C ARG A 104 9.40 2.58 -4.08
N VAL A 105 8.21 3.05 -3.69
CA VAL A 105 8.01 3.70 -2.39
C VAL A 105 8.20 2.69 -1.26
N ALA A 106 7.72 1.46 -1.39
CA ALA A 106 7.95 0.40 -0.40
C ALA A 106 9.45 0.12 -0.20
N ASP A 107 10.22 0.03 -1.30
CA ASP A 107 11.69 -0.10 -1.25
C ASP A 107 12.33 1.07 -0.50
N VAL A 108 11.90 2.30 -0.78
CA VAL A 108 12.38 3.49 -0.05
C VAL A 108 12.03 3.40 1.44
N MET A 109 10.82 2.96 1.80
CA MET A 109 10.46 2.81 3.21
C MET A 109 11.35 1.82 3.93
N LEU A 110 11.65 0.67 3.30
CA LEU A 110 12.51 -0.36 3.88
C LEU A 110 13.97 0.11 4.01
N LYS A 111 14.55 0.68 2.95
CA LYS A 111 15.95 1.15 2.99
C LYS A 111 16.19 2.29 3.96
N GLU A 112 15.20 3.16 4.14
CA GLU A 112 15.24 4.29 5.10
C GLU A 112 14.77 3.87 6.50
N LYS A 113 14.49 2.58 6.72
CA LYS A 113 13.97 2.02 7.99
C LYS A 113 12.75 2.75 8.51
N ARG A 114 11.86 3.13 7.61
CA ARG A 114 10.58 3.77 7.91
C ARG A 114 9.46 2.73 8.01
N LYS A 115 8.38 3.08 8.69
CA LYS A 115 7.25 2.18 8.91
C LYS A 115 6.56 1.80 7.59
N LEU A 116 6.68 0.53 7.21
CA LEU A 116 5.91 -0.09 6.13
C LEU A 116 4.97 -1.13 6.73
N ILE A 117 3.68 -0.99 6.47
CA ILE A 117 2.64 -1.95 6.86
C ILE A 117 2.10 -2.58 5.59
N VAL A 118 2.08 -3.89 5.52
CA VAL A 118 1.48 -4.63 4.42
C VAL A 118 0.29 -5.43 4.91
N VAL A 119 -0.83 -5.30 4.22
CA VAL A 119 -2.10 -5.98 4.55
C VAL A 119 -2.38 -7.01 3.47
N PRO A 120 -1.77 -8.21 3.55
CA PRO A 120 -1.97 -9.25 2.56
C PRO A 120 -3.39 -9.80 2.63
N ARG A 121 -3.96 -10.09 1.46
CA ARG A 121 -5.20 -10.87 1.38
C ARG A 121 -5.03 -11.95 0.34
N GLU A 122 -4.98 -13.20 0.80
CA GLU A 122 -4.89 -14.42 0.01
C GLU A 122 -5.31 -15.62 0.86
N ALA A 123 -5.91 -16.61 0.26
CA ALA A 123 -6.21 -17.89 0.91
C ALA A 123 -6.35 -19.02 -0.13
N PRO A 124 -5.71 -20.19 0.07
CA PRO A 124 -4.66 -20.47 1.06
C PRO A 124 -3.32 -19.79 0.68
N PHE A 125 -2.37 -19.72 1.62
CA PHE A 125 -1.01 -19.30 1.30
C PHE A 125 -0.19 -20.45 0.73
N SER A 126 0.53 -20.19 -0.38
CA SER A 126 1.57 -21.09 -0.87
C SER A 126 2.85 -20.96 -0.05
N THR A 127 3.76 -21.92 -0.16
CA THR A 127 5.10 -21.81 0.43
C THR A 127 5.85 -20.57 -0.05
N ILE A 128 5.66 -20.17 -1.31
CA ILE A 128 6.26 -18.95 -1.87
C ILE A 128 5.70 -17.72 -1.15
N HIS A 129 4.39 -17.65 -0.93
CA HIS A 129 3.75 -16.56 -0.19
C HIS A 129 4.34 -16.44 1.22
N LEU A 130 4.42 -17.57 1.95
CA LEU A 130 4.96 -17.58 3.32
C LEU A 130 6.43 -17.12 3.37
N LYS A 131 7.26 -17.56 2.42
CA LYS A 131 8.66 -17.11 2.33
C LYS A 131 8.77 -15.61 2.07
N ASN A 132 7.95 -15.08 1.16
CA ASN A 132 7.94 -13.64 0.86
C ASN A 132 7.48 -12.81 2.06
N LEU A 133 6.45 -13.26 2.77
CA LEU A 133 5.97 -12.59 3.99
C LEU A 133 7.06 -12.58 5.06
N LEU A 134 7.74 -13.71 5.28
CA LEU A 134 8.86 -13.80 6.23
C LEU A 134 10.00 -12.87 5.82
N SER A 135 10.38 -12.83 4.55
CA SER A 135 11.42 -11.92 4.05
C SER A 135 11.10 -10.46 4.32
N LEU A 136 9.84 -10.06 4.11
CA LEU A 136 9.40 -8.69 4.35
C LEU A 136 9.38 -8.34 5.84
N ASP A 137 8.95 -9.27 6.70
CA ASP A 137 9.00 -9.11 8.15
C ASP A 137 10.45 -8.91 8.62
N GLN A 138 11.36 -9.77 8.19
CA GLN A 138 12.79 -9.66 8.48
C GLN A 138 13.42 -8.36 7.96
N ALA A 139 12.93 -7.82 6.85
CA ALA A 139 13.36 -6.53 6.31
C ALA A 139 12.80 -5.34 7.09
N GLY A 140 11.88 -5.55 8.03
CA GLY A 140 11.31 -4.54 8.91
C GLY A 140 9.90 -4.05 8.54
N ALA A 141 9.24 -4.72 7.60
CA ALA A 141 7.82 -4.47 7.35
C ALA A 141 6.95 -5.09 8.46
N VAL A 142 5.80 -4.49 8.71
CA VAL A 142 4.76 -5.09 9.57
C VAL A 142 3.79 -5.84 8.69
N ILE A 143 3.66 -7.14 8.93
CA ILE A 143 2.69 -8.00 8.24
C ILE A 143 1.39 -7.98 9.05
N LEU A 144 0.35 -7.37 8.51
CA LEU A 144 -0.95 -7.18 9.16
C LEU A 144 -2.07 -7.75 8.28
N PRO A 145 -2.36 -9.06 8.37
CA PRO A 145 -3.48 -9.63 7.64
C PRO A 145 -4.81 -8.97 8.03
N ALA A 146 -5.70 -8.81 7.07
CA ALA A 146 -7.05 -8.34 7.34
C ALA A 146 -7.89 -9.48 7.95
N SER A 147 -7.71 -9.67 9.25
CA SER A 147 -8.37 -10.74 10.03
C SER A 147 -9.16 -10.11 11.18
N PRO A 148 -10.39 -9.59 10.90
CA PRO A 148 -11.20 -8.97 11.96
C PRO A 148 -11.62 -10.00 13.00
N GLY A 149 -11.57 -9.59 14.28
CA GLY A 149 -12.13 -10.41 15.35
C GLY A 149 -13.65 -10.31 15.43
N PHE A 150 -14.28 -11.39 15.86
CA PHE A 150 -15.73 -11.45 16.11
C PHE A 150 -15.98 -11.36 17.61
N TYR A 151 -15.73 -10.18 18.16
CA TYR A 151 -15.93 -9.93 19.60
C TYR A 151 -17.39 -9.71 19.95
#